data_d8180c33f0d19adab467547601a3c3d3
#
_entry.id   d8180c33f0d19adab467547601a3c3d3
#
_cell.length_a   1.000
_cell.length_b   1.000
_cell.length_c   1.000
_cell.angle_alpha   90.00
_cell.angle_beta   90.00
_cell.angle_gamma   90.00
#
_symmetry.space_group_name_H-M   'P 1'
#
loop_
_entity.id
_entity.type
_entity.pdbx_description
1 polymer ?
#
loop_
_entity_poly.entity_id
_entity_poly.type
_entity_poly.pdbx_seq_one_letter_code
_entity_poly.pdbx_strand_id
1 'polypeptide(L)'
;MNTNQPPVSRVANRYGTPKPGLPGRTKKRIIWGALAVAVVTIGVFTVQTSVPEVTSKDVGFNIQDAGNANVDFDVTKAPDATVQCAVQVLSETYAVVGWEIVEIGPNSADEGTDGGRTTAHRAQIRTESVGVSGGVNACWVIEENGSA
;
A
#
# COMPACT_ATOMS: atom_id res chain seq x y z
N MET A 1 -65.10 28.77 -27.71
CA MET A 1 -64.57 27.52 -28.32
C MET A 1 -63.09 27.73 -28.54
N ASN A 2 -62.27 27.21 -27.60
CA ASN A 2 -60.81 27.30 -27.66
C ASN A 2 -60.25 25.98 -28.19
N THR A 3 -60.03 25.92 -29.48
CA THR A 3 -59.37 24.82 -30.17
C THR A 3 -57.87 25.09 -30.30
N ASN A 4 -57.14 24.93 -29.19
CA ASN A 4 -55.69 24.97 -29.23
C ASN A 4 -55.12 23.71 -28.59
N GLN A 5 -55.55 22.53 -29.11
CA GLN A 5 -54.94 21.28 -28.76
C GLN A 5 -53.97 20.90 -29.91
N PRO A 6 -52.67 20.83 -29.64
CA PRO A 6 -51.76 20.41 -30.68
C PRO A 6 -52.08 18.98 -31.13
N PRO A 7 -51.95 18.66 -32.41
CA PRO A 7 -52.28 17.35 -32.94
C PRO A 7 -51.41 16.28 -32.27
N VAL A 8 -52.05 15.30 -31.66
CA VAL A 8 -51.38 14.10 -31.12
C VAL A 8 -50.68 13.41 -32.25
N SER A 9 -49.38 13.47 -32.29
CA SER A 9 -48.61 12.86 -33.36
C SER A 9 -48.83 11.35 -33.38
N ARG A 10 -49.31 10.81 -34.49
CA ARG A 10 -49.57 9.38 -34.73
C ARG A 10 -48.30 8.51 -34.54
N VAL A 11 -47.13 9.09 -34.39
CA VAL A 11 -45.85 8.44 -34.20
C VAL A 11 -45.68 7.92 -32.78
N ALA A 12 -46.31 8.58 -31.78
CA ALA A 12 -46.24 8.18 -30.36
C ALA A 12 -46.83 6.78 -30.11
N ASN A 13 -47.80 6.37 -30.91
CA ASN A 13 -48.47 5.06 -30.76
C ASN A 13 -47.63 3.87 -31.32
N ARG A 14 -46.61 4.14 -32.14
CA ARG A 14 -45.80 3.09 -32.77
C ARG A 14 -44.54 2.77 -31.98
N TYR A 15 -44.03 3.70 -31.13
CA TYR A 15 -42.82 3.58 -30.39
C TYR A 15 -43.01 3.67 -28.87
N GLY A 16 -44.24 3.63 -28.39
CA GLY A 16 -44.57 3.78 -26.94
C GLY A 16 -44.46 5.22 -26.44
N THR A 17 -45.19 5.52 -25.40
CA THR A 17 -45.06 6.80 -24.65
C THR A 17 -43.70 6.89 -23.97
N PRO A 18 -42.95 7.96 -24.16
CA PRO A 18 -41.71 8.15 -23.42
C PRO A 18 -42.01 8.16 -21.92
N LYS A 19 -41.34 7.30 -21.15
CA LYS A 19 -41.49 7.24 -19.70
C LYS A 19 -41.19 8.63 -19.13
N PRO A 20 -42.03 9.15 -18.20
CA PRO A 20 -41.77 10.44 -17.56
C PRO A 20 -40.40 10.39 -16.90
N GLY A 21 -39.47 11.18 -17.39
CA GLY A 21 -38.13 11.30 -16.81
C GLY A 21 -38.21 12.01 -15.47
N LEU A 22 -37.33 11.63 -14.54
CA LEU A 22 -37.17 12.29 -13.24
C LEU A 22 -37.01 13.82 -13.43
N PRO A 23 -37.64 14.67 -12.61
CA PRO A 23 -37.50 16.10 -12.68
C PRO A 23 -36.04 16.52 -12.57
N GLY A 24 -35.63 17.52 -13.34
CA GLY A 24 -34.19 17.91 -13.45
C GLY A 24 -33.49 18.19 -12.11
N ARG A 25 -34.24 18.70 -11.14
CA ARG A 25 -33.72 18.94 -9.76
C ARG A 25 -33.40 17.63 -9.04
N THR A 26 -34.25 16.61 -9.20
CA THR A 26 -34.04 15.27 -8.59
C THR A 26 -32.85 14.56 -9.26
N LYS A 27 -32.73 14.61 -10.59
CA LYS A 27 -31.56 14.09 -11.32
C LYS A 27 -30.27 14.73 -10.82
N LYS A 28 -30.25 16.05 -10.66
CA LYS A 28 -29.07 16.77 -10.17
C LYS A 28 -28.67 16.34 -8.75
N ARG A 29 -29.64 16.18 -7.84
CA ARG A 29 -29.39 15.68 -6.47
C ARG A 29 -28.86 14.26 -6.45
N ILE A 30 -29.41 13.37 -7.28
CA ILE A 30 -28.93 11.97 -7.39
C ILE A 30 -27.50 11.94 -7.94
N ILE A 31 -27.19 12.72 -8.96
CA ILE A 31 -25.83 12.78 -9.52
C ILE A 31 -24.83 13.29 -8.48
N TRP A 32 -25.14 14.37 -7.76
CA TRP A 32 -24.28 14.89 -6.71
C TRP A 32 -24.15 13.94 -5.51
N GLY A 33 -25.22 13.24 -5.14
CA GLY A 33 -25.19 12.20 -4.11
C GLY A 33 -24.31 11.02 -4.52
N ALA A 34 -24.46 10.52 -5.75
CA ALA A 34 -23.62 9.43 -6.28
C ALA A 34 -22.14 9.83 -6.36
N LEU A 35 -21.87 11.08 -6.78
CA LEU A 35 -20.49 11.59 -6.82
C LEU A 35 -19.88 11.66 -5.42
N ALA A 36 -20.61 12.16 -4.45
CA ALA A 36 -20.14 12.23 -3.07
C ALA A 36 -19.82 10.84 -2.49
N VAL A 37 -20.70 9.86 -2.70
CA VAL A 37 -20.48 8.47 -2.29
C VAL A 37 -19.25 7.89 -2.98
N ALA A 38 -19.07 8.12 -4.28
CA ALA A 38 -17.91 7.65 -5.03
C ALA A 38 -16.59 8.23 -4.48
N VAL A 39 -16.56 9.53 -4.20
CA VAL A 39 -15.36 10.19 -3.62
C VAL A 39 -15.03 9.63 -2.25
N VAL A 40 -16.03 9.45 -1.38
CA VAL A 40 -15.81 8.87 -0.04
C VAL A 40 -15.31 7.42 -0.14
N THR A 41 -15.90 6.61 -1.02
CA THR A 41 -15.49 5.20 -1.18
C THR A 41 -14.06 5.09 -1.70
N ILE A 42 -13.70 5.89 -2.71
CA ILE A 42 -12.33 5.92 -3.25
C ILE A 42 -11.37 6.42 -2.16
N GLY A 43 -11.72 7.46 -1.41
CA GLY A 43 -10.88 8.00 -0.34
C GLY A 43 -10.60 6.96 0.75
N VAL A 44 -11.63 6.28 1.25
CA VAL A 44 -11.48 5.21 2.26
C VAL A 44 -10.64 4.06 1.72
N PHE A 45 -10.91 3.61 0.50
CA PHE A 45 -10.15 2.54 -0.13
C PHE A 45 -8.67 2.90 -0.30
N THR A 46 -8.38 4.13 -0.75
CA THR A 46 -7.01 4.60 -0.92
C THR A 46 -6.26 4.63 0.42
N VAL A 47 -6.87 5.13 1.49
CA VAL A 47 -6.23 5.17 2.82
C VAL A 47 -5.92 3.76 3.32
N GLN A 48 -6.85 2.82 3.18
CA GLN A 48 -6.64 1.44 3.66
C GLN A 48 -5.56 0.68 2.87
N THR A 49 -5.41 0.96 1.58
CA THR A 49 -4.41 0.27 0.74
C THR A 49 -3.04 0.95 0.71
N SER A 50 -2.95 2.19 1.17
CA SER A 50 -1.71 2.98 1.10
C SER A 50 -0.88 2.95 2.38
N VAL A 51 -1.41 2.42 3.48
CA VAL A 51 -0.63 2.28 4.73
C VAL A 51 0.15 0.96 4.67
N PRO A 52 1.47 1.00 4.52
CA PRO A 52 2.27 -0.22 4.57
C PRO A 52 2.22 -0.81 5.98
N GLU A 53 2.00 -2.12 6.08
CA GLU A 53 1.97 -2.84 7.37
C GLU A 53 3.33 -2.90 8.04
N VAL A 54 4.39 -2.78 7.24
CA VAL A 54 5.77 -2.72 7.71
C VAL A 54 6.54 -1.65 6.96
N THR A 55 7.34 -0.88 7.69
CA THR A 55 8.28 0.09 7.11
C THR A 55 9.68 -0.15 7.65
N SER A 56 10.67 0.11 6.82
CA SER A 56 12.09 0.05 7.20
C SER A 56 12.77 1.38 6.95
N LYS A 57 13.80 1.66 7.75
CA LYS A 57 14.65 2.83 7.61
C LYS A 57 16.10 2.41 7.74
N ASP A 58 16.90 2.71 6.73
CA ASP A 58 18.34 2.47 6.79
C ASP A 58 18.98 3.44 7.79
N VAL A 59 19.79 2.90 8.70
CA VAL A 59 20.48 3.65 9.75
C VAL A 59 21.97 3.75 9.44
N GLY A 60 22.56 2.66 8.98
CA GLY A 60 24.00 2.64 8.72
C GLY A 60 24.46 1.46 7.89
N PHE A 61 25.67 1.60 7.39
CA PHE A 61 26.34 0.58 6.60
C PHE A 61 27.82 0.58 6.96
N ASN A 62 28.41 -0.59 7.17
CA ASN A 62 29.81 -0.74 7.46
C ASN A 62 30.39 -1.94 6.71
N ILE A 63 31.45 -1.71 5.95
CA ILE A 63 32.21 -2.75 5.28
C ILE A 63 33.29 -3.23 6.24
N GLN A 64 33.28 -4.51 6.60
CA GLN A 64 34.32 -5.10 7.43
C GLN A 64 35.50 -5.53 6.59
N ASP A 65 35.24 -6.20 5.49
CA ASP A 65 36.23 -6.67 4.52
C ASP A 65 35.55 -6.89 3.14
N ALA A 66 36.33 -7.40 2.18
CA ALA A 66 35.82 -7.68 0.82
C ALA A 66 34.70 -8.75 0.77
N GLY A 67 34.54 -9.53 1.84
CA GLY A 67 33.61 -10.65 1.92
C GLY A 67 32.48 -10.47 2.91
N ASN A 68 32.48 -9.39 3.71
CA ASN A 68 31.49 -9.18 4.78
C ASN A 68 31.13 -7.70 4.94
N ALA A 69 29.86 -7.43 5.02
CA ALA A 69 29.31 -6.12 5.30
C ALA A 69 28.24 -6.20 6.39
N ASN A 70 28.12 -5.15 7.20
CA ASN A 70 27.04 -4.98 8.17
C ASN A 70 26.12 -3.88 7.69
N VAL A 71 24.83 -4.12 7.78
CA VAL A 71 23.77 -3.14 7.53
C VAL A 71 22.94 -2.97 8.79
N ASP A 72 22.85 -1.73 9.26
CA ASP A 72 22.04 -1.33 10.40
C ASP A 72 20.76 -0.67 9.89
N PHE A 73 19.62 -1.11 10.37
CA PHE A 73 18.32 -0.62 9.95
C PHE A 73 17.29 -0.71 11.07
N ASP A 74 16.32 0.20 11.04
CA ASP A 74 15.15 0.16 11.91
C ASP A 74 13.96 -0.42 11.16
N VAL A 75 13.17 -1.22 11.85
CA VAL A 75 11.90 -1.77 11.33
C VAL A 75 10.77 -1.33 12.23
N THR A 76 9.74 -0.78 11.61
CA THR A 76 8.48 -0.41 12.26
C THR A 76 7.38 -1.33 11.75
N LYS A 77 6.76 -2.09 12.66
CA LYS A 77 5.72 -3.07 12.39
C LYS A 77 4.73 -3.18 13.55
N ALA A 78 3.65 -3.94 13.39
CA ALA A 78 2.84 -4.33 14.54
C ALA A 78 3.68 -5.22 15.48
N PRO A 79 3.63 -5.02 16.81
CA PRO A 79 4.50 -5.75 17.74
C PRO A 79 4.37 -7.27 17.68
N ASP A 80 3.17 -7.75 17.40
CA ASP A 80 2.80 -9.17 17.29
C ASP A 80 3.07 -9.79 15.92
N ALA A 81 3.34 -8.97 14.90
CA ALA A 81 3.61 -9.46 13.55
C ALA A 81 5.03 -10.00 13.39
N THR A 82 5.18 -11.04 12.58
CA THR A 82 6.47 -11.52 12.07
C THR A 82 6.70 -10.98 10.68
N VAL A 83 7.87 -10.41 10.43
CA VAL A 83 8.24 -9.82 9.15
C VAL A 83 9.55 -10.39 8.63
N GLN A 84 9.71 -10.41 7.32
CA GLN A 84 10.98 -10.67 6.67
C GLN A 84 11.42 -9.42 5.93
N CYS A 85 12.70 -9.08 6.08
CA CYS A 85 13.34 -7.96 5.40
C CYS A 85 14.47 -8.50 4.52
N ALA A 86 14.41 -8.19 3.22
CA ALA A 86 15.49 -8.44 2.30
C ALA A 86 16.49 -7.29 2.36
N VAL A 87 17.70 -7.60 2.77
CA VAL A 87 18.79 -6.63 2.90
C VAL A 87 19.82 -6.90 1.81
N GLN A 88 20.30 -5.85 1.15
CA GLN A 88 21.20 -5.94 0.03
C GLN A 88 22.45 -5.08 0.22
N VAL A 89 23.51 -5.49 -0.43
CA VAL A 89 24.76 -4.72 -0.56
C VAL A 89 25.04 -4.49 -2.03
N LEU A 90 25.35 -3.26 -2.38
CA LEU A 90 25.61 -2.84 -3.77
C LEU A 90 27.07 -2.48 -3.98
N SER A 91 27.60 -2.80 -5.17
CA SER A 91 28.90 -2.36 -5.66
C SER A 91 28.87 -0.94 -6.22
N GLU A 92 30.02 -0.40 -6.62
CA GLU A 92 30.14 0.90 -7.30
C GLU A 92 29.31 1.00 -8.59
N THR A 93 29.03 -0.13 -9.22
CA THR A 93 28.20 -0.19 -10.45
C THR A 93 26.73 -0.45 -10.16
N TYR A 94 26.31 -0.35 -8.90
CA TYR A 94 24.95 -0.67 -8.43
C TYR A 94 24.53 -2.13 -8.64
N ALA A 95 25.47 -3.03 -8.85
CA ALA A 95 25.20 -4.46 -8.87
C ALA A 95 25.04 -5.00 -7.45
N VAL A 96 24.09 -5.89 -7.23
CA VAL A 96 23.91 -6.56 -5.93
C VAL A 96 25.05 -7.56 -5.75
N VAL A 97 25.88 -7.35 -4.73
CA VAL A 97 27.05 -8.18 -4.40
C VAL A 97 26.86 -8.96 -3.11
N GLY A 98 25.79 -8.68 -2.38
CA GLY A 98 25.39 -9.42 -1.19
C GLY A 98 23.89 -9.31 -0.98
N TRP A 99 23.29 -10.40 -0.49
CA TRP A 99 21.85 -10.48 -0.23
C TRP A 99 21.57 -11.40 0.95
N GLU A 100 20.74 -10.94 1.88
CA GLU A 100 20.32 -11.72 3.05
C GLU A 100 18.85 -11.43 3.35
N ILE A 101 18.11 -12.45 3.78
CA ILE A 101 16.74 -12.28 4.28
C ILE A 101 16.78 -12.45 5.80
N VAL A 102 16.42 -11.39 6.49
CA VAL A 102 16.36 -11.34 7.96
C VAL A 102 14.91 -11.48 8.39
N GLU A 103 14.64 -12.46 9.25
CA GLU A 103 13.34 -12.64 9.88
C GLU A 103 13.32 -11.96 11.24
N ILE A 104 12.28 -11.17 11.48
CA ILE A 104 12.05 -10.40 12.70
C ILE A 104 10.71 -10.84 13.28
N GLY A 105 10.78 -11.58 14.39
CA GLY A 105 9.62 -12.08 15.11
C GLY A 105 8.86 -11.00 15.88
N PRO A 106 7.88 -11.41 16.70
CA PRO A 106 7.15 -10.51 17.59
C PRO A 106 8.08 -9.82 18.59
N ASN A 107 7.80 -8.55 18.89
CA ASN A 107 8.56 -7.73 19.84
C ASN A 107 7.75 -7.57 21.14
N SER A 108 8.46 -7.48 22.28
CA SER A 108 7.83 -7.09 23.53
C SER A 108 7.61 -5.57 23.60
N ALA A 109 6.66 -5.13 24.42
CA ALA A 109 6.36 -3.70 24.57
C ALA A 109 7.54 -2.87 25.13
N ASP A 110 8.48 -3.53 25.77
CA ASP A 110 9.68 -2.91 26.37
C ASP A 110 10.86 -2.87 25.38
N GLU A 111 10.71 -3.47 24.20
CA GLU A 111 11.76 -3.56 23.18
C GLU A 111 11.68 -2.41 22.20
N GLY A 112 12.79 -1.71 21.96
CA GLY A 112 12.84 -0.60 21.01
C GLY A 112 12.08 0.65 21.46
N THR A 113 11.31 1.25 20.55
CA THR A 113 10.50 2.45 20.78
C THR A 113 9.04 2.23 20.37
N ASP A 114 8.16 3.19 20.73
CA ASP A 114 6.73 3.15 20.42
C ASP A 114 6.01 1.88 20.90
N GLY A 115 6.38 1.37 22.10
CA GLY A 115 5.74 0.18 22.66
C GLY A 115 6.03 -1.10 21.85
N GLY A 116 7.27 -1.29 21.42
CA GLY A 116 7.70 -2.46 20.66
C GLY A 116 7.43 -2.38 19.16
N ARG A 117 6.97 -1.25 18.66
CA ARG A 117 6.67 -1.10 17.23
C ARG A 117 7.91 -0.89 16.37
N THR A 118 8.87 -0.13 16.87
CA THR A 118 10.10 0.19 16.14
C THR A 118 11.31 -0.41 16.85
N THR A 119 12.01 -1.29 16.17
CA THR A 119 13.21 -1.96 16.67
C THR A 119 14.37 -1.82 15.71
N ALA A 120 15.58 -1.67 16.28
CA ALA A 120 16.82 -1.60 15.52
C ALA A 120 17.41 -2.99 15.31
N HIS A 121 17.83 -3.26 14.10
CA HIS A 121 18.40 -4.54 13.67
C HIS A 121 19.73 -4.33 12.97
N ARG A 122 20.58 -5.36 13.05
CA ARG A 122 21.83 -5.44 12.30
C ARG A 122 21.87 -6.75 11.54
N ALA A 123 22.08 -6.66 10.23
CA ALA A 123 22.33 -7.81 9.36
C ALA A 123 23.81 -7.86 9.00
N GLN A 124 24.40 -9.05 9.13
CA GLN A 124 25.73 -9.34 8.60
C GLN A 124 25.58 -10.12 7.30
N ILE A 125 26.03 -9.53 6.21
CA ILE A 125 25.82 -10.03 4.85
C ILE A 125 27.16 -10.45 4.27
N ARG A 126 27.20 -11.65 3.72
CA ARG A 126 28.33 -12.10 2.90
C ARG A 126 28.25 -11.47 1.52
N THR A 127 29.39 -10.93 1.08
CA THR A 127 29.52 -10.27 -0.22
C THR A 127 30.52 -11.01 -1.10
N GLU A 128 30.22 -11.10 -2.39
CA GLU A 128 31.10 -11.71 -3.38
C GLU A 128 32.21 -10.75 -3.86
N SER A 129 32.02 -9.47 -3.63
CA SER A 129 32.99 -8.41 -3.91
C SER A 129 32.76 -7.22 -3.00
N VAL A 130 33.67 -6.24 -3.04
CA VAL A 130 33.57 -5.04 -2.21
C VAL A 130 32.28 -4.28 -2.47
N GLY A 131 31.45 -4.13 -1.44
CA GLY A 131 30.27 -3.28 -1.47
C GLY A 131 30.63 -1.82 -1.18
N VAL A 132 29.86 -0.88 -1.70
CA VAL A 132 29.97 0.55 -1.43
C VAL A 132 28.76 1.13 -0.74
N SER A 133 27.62 0.43 -0.78
CA SER A 133 26.42 0.79 -0.05
C SER A 133 25.63 -0.46 0.33
N GLY A 134 24.83 -0.36 1.37
CA GLY A 134 23.93 -1.42 1.81
C GLY A 134 22.70 -0.83 2.46
N GLY A 135 21.59 -1.54 2.35
CA GLY A 135 20.32 -1.12 2.92
C GLY A 135 19.24 -2.18 2.73
N VAL A 136 18.06 -1.88 3.24
CA VAL A 136 16.89 -2.72 3.10
C VAL A 136 16.26 -2.50 1.74
N ASN A 137 16.13 -3.56 0.97
CA ASN A 137 15.45 -3.53 -0.33
C ASN A 137 13.93 -3.53 -0.16
N ALA A 138 13.40 -4.43 0.67
CA ALA A 138 11.97 -4.55 0.95
C ALA A 138 11.74 -5.32 2.25
N CYS A 139 10.64 -5.01 2.94
CA CYS A 139 10.12 -5.80 4.05
C CYS A 139 8.68 -6.19 3.78
N TRP A 140 8.27 -7.36 4.25
CA TRP A 140 6.90 -7.86 4.16
C TRP A 140 6.52 -8.64 5.40
N VAL A 141 5.24 -8.63 5.73
CA VAL A 141 4.67 -9.42 6.82
C VAL A 141 4.53 -10.86 6.35
N ILE A 142 4.94 -11.79 7.19
CA ILE A 142 4.66 -13.22 6.99
C ILE A 142 3.36 -13.54 7.73
N GLU A 143 2.32 -13.91 7.01
CA GLU A 143 1.18 -14.56 7.63
C GLU A 143 1.65 -15.95 8.05
N GLU A 144 1.75 -16.18 9.35
CA GLU A 144 1.92 -17.52 9.90
C GLU A 144 0.66 -18.31 9.54
N ASN A 145 0.67 -18.94 8.36
CA ASN A 145 -0.35 -19.90 7.99
C ASN A 145 -0.29 -20.99 9.04
N GLY A 146 -1.20 -20.91 10.00
CA GLY A 146 -1.35 -21.93 11.03
C GLY A 146 -1.38 -23.29 10.36
N SER A 147 -0.31 -24.05 10.59
CA SER A 147 -0.26 -25.45 10.24
C SER A 147 -1.44 -26.13 10.90
N ALA A 148 -2.40 -26.52 10.08
CA ALA A 148 -3.46 -27.42 10.51
C ALA A 148 -2.86 -28.81 10.83
#